data_6d3588195a5aff877d8a7bec161a697a
#
_entry.id   6d3588195a5aff877d8a7bec161a697a
#
_cell.length_a   1.000
_cell.length_b   1.000
_cell.length_c   1.000
_cell.angle_alpha   90.00
_cell.angle_beta   90.00
_cell.angle_gamma   90.00
#
_symmetry.space_group_name_H-M   'P 1'
#
loop_
_entity.id
_entity.type
_entity.pdbx_description
1 polymer ?
#
loop_
_entity_poly.entity_id
_entity_poly.type
_entity_poly.pdbx_seq_one_letter_code
_entity_poly.pdbx_strand_id
1 'polypeptide(L)'
;MKTAIIVISEAGIALAKTLEQELPESEIFSTGTDTDCHSISNLQEAVPEIFHKFDAIIFIGAMGICIRAIAPHIEDKHKDPAVVCVDSTGRYAVSVLSGHIGGANGLTRYVASILGAEPVITTRSDRTGLWALDTLGKKYGWQTVPAESSDMNHLITLFVDCKPTALLLDIRDEGTTQLEHTLPPHVDVFYKFEDMDLRKYDLLLLVTPFIYNTSDTPALYYVPPVLHMGVGLARDAHPVDTVITHLMDVVVQANMIPLAIRTVSSIEEKKDEPVLKLLAEAYQTRLYTASQLSKIEVPTPSEVVNKHMGTPSVSEASALLSSGGGPLLLPKQKGANFTVAIAMDAASVRQGHIEIVGAGPGDPELISVRARHFLEEADLILYAGSLVPRELTECAKAGATIRSSASMTLEEQFALMKEFYDRGQLVVRLHTGDPCIYGAIQEQMNFFDQYGMHYHITPGISSFQAAAAALQSQFTIPERVQTIILTRGEGRTPMPEKEKLSLLARSQSTMCIFLSAGVVDQVQRELLEHYPPTTPVAACYHLTWKDERIFRGQLQDLAKIVNENHLTLTTMIVVGDAIDNREGLSRLYSHQFKHLFRK
;
A
#
# COMPACT_ATOMS: atom_id res chain seq x y z
N MET A 1 -2.78 -25.49 13.74
CA MET A 1 -3.75 -26.36 13.02
C MET A 1 -3.32 -27.79 13.27
N LYS A 2 -4.09 -28.50 14.03
CA LYS A 2 -3.77 -29.88 14.42
C LYS A 2 -3.93 -30.81 13.21
N THR A 3 -2.82 -31.43 12.75
CA THR A 3 -2.75 -32.14 11.46
C THR A 3 -2.48 -33.64 11.68
N ALA A 4 -3.27 -34.51 11.07
CA ALA A 4 -3.00 -35.95 10.99
C ALA A 4 -2.32 -36.28 9.65
N ILE A 5 -1.20 -37.01 9.67
CA ILE A 5 -0.54 -37.54 8.49
C ILE A 5 -0.78 -39.05 8.43
N ILE A 6 -1.60 -39.49 7.47
CA ILE A 6 -1.96 -40.90 7.32
C ILE A 6 -1.11 -41.52 6.21
N VAL A 7 -0.39 -42.58 6.54
CA VAL A 7 0.50 -43.30 5.61
C VAL A 7 0.08 -44.77 5.48
N ILE A 8 -0.13 -45.20 4.24
CA ILE A 8 -0.60 -46.57 3.95
C ILE A 8 0.48 -47.50 3.38
N SER A 9 1.69 -46.99 3.15
CA SER A 9 2.80 -47.78 2.61
C SER A 9 4.14 -47.35 3.19
N GLU A 10 5.09 -48.26 3.34
CA GLU A 10 6.44 -47.96 3.82
C GLU A 10 7.14 -46.87 2.96
N ALA A 11 6.87 -46.83 1.65
CA ALA A 11 7.42 -45.82 0.76
C ALA A 11 7.01 -44.40 1.14
N GLY A 12 5.86 -44.20 1.77
CA GLY A 12 5.35 -42.89 2.18
C GLY A 12 5.89 -42.40 3.52
N ILE A 13 6.53 -43.23 4.32
CA ILE A 13 7.01 -42.88 5.67
C ILE A 13 8.06 -41.76 5.64
N ALA A 14 8.97 -41.81 4.67
CA ALA A 14 9.98 -40.76 4.50
C ALA A 14 9.37 -39.40 4.22
N LEU A 15 8.31 -39.35 3.39
CA LEU A 15 7.57 -38.11 3.09
C LEU A 15 6.82 -37.60 4.34
N ALA A 16 6.22 -38.52 5.13
CA ALA A 16 5.52 -38.18 6.37
C ALA A 16 6.48 -37.55 7.39
N LYS A 17 7.65 -38.14 7.59
CA LYS A 17 8.68 -37.63 8.53
C LYS A 17 9.22 -36.25 8.07
N THR A 18 9.37 -36.04 6.77
CA THR A 18 9.72 -34.70 6.23
C THR A 18 8.64 -33.66 6.52
N LEU A 19 7.36 -34.03 6.36
CA LEU A 19 6.24 -33.12 6.66
C LEU A 19 6.11 -32.86 8.17
N GLU A 20 6.31 -33.87 9.03
CA GLU A 20 6.22 -33.70 10.47
C GLU A 20 7.26 -32.70 11.01
N GLN A 21 8.46 -32.66 10.43
CA GLN A 21 9.50 -31.70 10.82
C GLN A 21 9.10 -30.25 10.57
N GLU A 22 8.28 -30.00 9.55
CA GLU A 22 7.86 -28.66 9.14
C GLU A 22 6.44 -28.29 9.64
N LEU A 23 5.70 -29.26 10.21
CA LEU A 23 4.35 -29.09 10.74
C LEU A 23 4.32 -29.34 12.25
N PRO A 24 4.49 -28.32 13.12
CA PRO A 24 4.76 -28.49 14.56
C PRO A 24 3.67 -29.20 15.37
N GLU A 25 2.42 -29.25 14.88
CA GLU A 25 1.28 -29.90 15.56
C GLU A 25 0.76 -31.11 14.76
N SER A 26 1.66 -31.87 14.14
CA SER A 26 1.28 -33.05 13.35
C SER A 26 1.54 -34.35 14.09
N GLU A 27 0.69 -35.35 13.80
CA GLU A 27 0.81 -36.73 14.29
C GLU A 27 0.79 -37.71 13.11
N ILE A 28 1.73 -38.66 13.05
CA ILE A 28 1.80 -39.66 11.96
C ILE A 28 1.04 -40.93 12.37
N PHE A 29 0.15 -41.37 11.49
CA PHE A 29 -0.61 -42.64 11.60
C PHE A 29 -0.21 -43.57 10.47
N SER A 30 0.28 -44.76 10.76
CA SER A 30 0.80 -45.72 9.78
C SER A 30 0.19 -47.11 9.92
N THR A 31 -0.11 -47.73 8.77
CA THR A 31 -0.44 -49.15 8.71
C THR A 31 0.79 -50.07 8.70
N GLY A 32 1.99 -49.50 8.70
CA GLY A 32 3.27 -50.21 8.76
C GLY A 32 3.77 -50.49 10.17
N THR A 33 4.96 -51.08 10.28
CA THR A 33 5.59 -51.51 11.56
C THR A 33 6.58 -50.49 12.13
N ASP A 34 6.58 -49.24 11.67
CA ASP A 34 7.50 -48.19 12.16
C ASP A 34 7.12 -47.82 13.60
N THR A 35 8.08 -47.90 14.52
CA THR A 35 7.87 -47.68 15.97
C THR A 35 7.70 -46.21 16.35
N ASP A 36 8.05 -45.28 15.46
CA ASP A 36 7.97 -43.85 15.71
C ASP A 36 6.63 -43.23 15.26
N CYS A 37 5.68 -44.07 14.79
CA CYS A 37 4.38 -43.63 14.30
C CYS A 37 3.26 -44.30 15.12
N HIS A 38 2.10 -43.64 15.18
CA HIS A 38 0.87 -44.31 15.71
C HIS A 38 0.47 -45.44 14.76
N SER A 39 0.62 -46.68 15.24
CA SER A 39 0.24 -47.86 14.44
C SER A 39 -1.28 -47.99 14.37
N ILE A 40 -1.83 -48.11 13.17
CA ILE A 40 -3.23 -48.36 12.90
C ILE A 40 -3.40 -49.72 12.21
N SER A 41 -4.22 -50.58 12.80
CA SER A 41 -4.45 -51.93 12.27
C SER A 41 -5.38 -51.96 11.06
N ASN A 42 -6.32 -51.00 11.02
CA ASN A 42 -7.32 -50.87 9.94
C ASN A 42 -7.65 -49.42 9.70
N LEU A 43 -7.49 -48.98 8.44
CA LEU A 43 -7.79 -47.62 8.03
C LEU A 43 -9.26 -47.22 8.25
N GLN A 44 -10.20 -48.15 8.03
CA GLN A 44 -11.63 -47.89 8.21
C GLN A 44 -12.03 -47.70 9.68
N GLU A 45 -11.26 -48.23 10.61
CA GLU A 45 -11.49 -48.07 12.07
C GLU A 45 -10.83 -46.78 12.60
N ALA A 46 -9.70 -46.39 12.05
CA ALA A 46 -8.94 -45.24 12.53
C ALA A 46 -9.44 -43.88 11.95
N VAL A 47 -9.86 -43.88 10.69
CA VAL A 47 -10.27 -42.63 10.00
C VAL A 47 -11.45 -41.92 10.68
N PRO A 48 -12.50 -42.58 11.20
CA PRO A 48 -13.60 -41.89 11.89
C PRO A 48 -13.13 -41.03 13.05
N GLU A 49 -12.23 -41.54 13.88
CA GLU A 49 -11.70 -40.82 15.04
C GLU A 49 -10.78 -39.66 14.57
N ILE A 50 -9.90 -39.94 13.61
CA ILE A 50 -8.99 -38.92 13.05
C ILE A 50 -9.77 -37.79 12.39
N PHE A 51 -10.81 -38.11 11.61
CA PHE A 51 -11.61 -37.14 10.85
C PHE A 51 -12.30 -36.08 11.73
N HIS A 52 -12.74 -36.48 12.93
CA HIS A 52 -13.42 -35.58 13.86
C HIS A 52 -12.48 -34.93 14.91
N LYS A 53 -11.24 -35.39 15.03
CA LYS A 53 -10.29 -34.92 16.05
C LYS A 53 -9.30 -33.89 15.53
N PHE A 54 -8.98 -33.93 14.24
CA PHE A 54 -7.97 -33.12 13.62
C PHE A 54 -8.58 -32.05 12.70
N ASP A 55 -7.94 -30.87 12.62
CA ASP A 55 -8.33 -29.78 11.72
C ASP A 55 -7.96 -30.09 10.26
N ALA A 56 -6.91 -30.92 10.07
CA ALA A 56 -6.40 -31.25 8.74
C ALA A 56 -5.92 -32.72 8.70
N ILE A 57 -6.04 -33.29 7.49
CA ILE A 57 -5.56 -34.65 7.17
C ILE A 57 -4.70 -34.59 5.92
N ILE A 58 -3.46 -35.05 6.03
CA ILE A 58 -2.59 -35.29 4.88
C ILE A 58 -2.52 -36.81 4.66
N PHE A 59 -3.07 -37.27 3.57
CA PHE A 59 -3.14 -38.68 3.22
C PHE A 59 -2.05 -39.03 2.21
N ILE A 60 -1.07 -39.85 2.59
CA ILE A 60 0.01 -40.28 1.69
C ILE A 60 -0.32 -41.62 1.10
N GLY A 61 -0.73 -41.65 -0.17
CA GLY A 61 -1.14 -42.83 -0.87
C GLY A 61 -2.03 -42.58 -2.07
N ALA A 62 -2.71 -43.63 -2.56
CA ALA A 62 -3.55 -43.48 -3.74
C ALA A 62 -4.86 -42.72 -3.43
N MET A 63 -5.19 -41.71 -4.25
CA MET A 63 -6.39 -40.88 -4.14
C MET A 63 -7.68 -41.69 -3.92
N GLY A 64 -7.87 -42.79 -4.67
CA GLY A 64 -9.07 -43.64 -4.52
C GLY A 64 -9.21 -44.31 -3.15
N ILE A 65 -8.09 -44.54 -2.45
CA ILE A 65 -8.10 -45.08 -1.07
C ILE A 65 -8.47 -43.96 -0.10
N CYS A 66 -7.88 -42.80 -0.26
CA CYS A 66 -8.21 -41.60 0.51
C CYS A 66 -9.71 -41.29 0.45
N ILE A 67 -10.27 -41.17 -0.75
CA ILE A 67 -11.70 -40.85 -0.95
C ILE A 67 -12.59 -41.89 -0.28
N ARG A 68 -12.34 -43.22 -0.46
CA ARG A 68 -13.15 -44.26 0.14
C ARG A 68 -13.07 -44.26 1.67
N ALA A 69 -11.94 -43.87 2.25
CA ALA A 69 -11.74 -43.80 3.68
C ALA A 69 -12.51 -42.65 4.32
N ILE A 70 -12.54 -41.46 3.67
CA ILE A 70 -13.19 -40.26 4.22
C ILE A 70 -14.67 -40.15 3.87
N ALA A 71 -15.11 -40.66 2.69
CA ALA A 71 -16.46 -40.48 2.18
C ALA A 71 -17.61 -40.77 3.17
N PRO A 72 -17.56 -41.84 4.00
CA PRO A 72 -18.62 -42.11 4.98
C PRO A 72 -18.75 -41.05 6.08
N HIS A 73 -17.76 -40.16 6.27
CA HIS A 73 -17.65 -39.22 7.37
C HIS A 73 -17.83 -37.76 6.95
N ILE A 74 -18.01 -37.51 5.63
CA ILE A 74 -18.22 -36.15 5.08
C ILE A 74 -19.64 -35.68 5.45
N GLU A 75 -19.72 -34.54 6.16
CA GLU A 75 -20.97 -33.95 6.62
C GLU A 75 -21.23 -32.57 5.97
N ASP A 76 -20.33 -31.60 6.19
CA ASP A 76 -20.50 -30.21 5.80
C ASP A 76 -19.15 -29.53 5.58
N LYS A 77 -19.05 -28.74 4.51
CA LYS A 77 -17.84 -27.97 4.15
C LYS A 77 -17.33 -27.00 5.23
N HIS A 78 -18.17 -26.67 6.23
CA HIS A 78 -17.81 -25.78 7.34
C HIS A 78 -17.32 -26.55 8.58
N LYS A 79 -17.52 -27.87 8.62
CA LYS A 79 -17.14 -28.73 9.75
C LYS A 79 -16.05 -29.72 9.41
N ASP A 80 -16.05 -30.17 8.13
CA ASP A 80 -15.13 -31.22 7.68
C ASP A 80 -13.68 -30.68 7.64
N PRO A 81 -12.70 -31.49 8.06
CA PRO A 81 -11.30 -31.11 8.07
C PRO A 81 -10.77 -30.83 6.66
N ALA A 82 -9.68 -30.07 6.56
CA ALA A 82 -8.92 -29.94 5.34
C ALA A 82 -8.31 -31.29 4.95
N VAL A 83 -8.58 -31.80 3.75
CA VAL A 83 -7.96 -33.07 3.30
C VAL A 83 -7.09 -32.84 2.07
N VAL A 84 -5.82 -33.22 2.18
CA VAL A 84 -4.82 -33.22 1.12
C VAL A 84 -4.36 -34.64 0.85
N CYS A 85 -4.35 -35.08 -0.39
CA CYS A 85 -3.80 -36.38 -0.78
C CYS A 85 -2.47 -36.18 -1.52
N VAL A 86 -1.41 -36.83 -1.00
CA VAL A 86 -0.08 -36.86 -1.62
C VAL A 86 0.14 -38.25 -2.18
N ASP A 87 0.56 -38.36 -3.42
CA ASP A 87 0.89 -39.68 -3.99
C ASP A 87 2.14 -40.28 -3.35
N SER A 88 2.27 -41.60 -3.37
CA SER A 88 3.36 -42.32 -2.67
C SER A 88 4.76 -41.97 -3.16
N THR A 89 4.90 -41.31 -4.30
CA THR A 89 6.17 -40.81 -4.84
C THR A 89 6.48 -39.36 -4.45
N GLY A 90 5.52 -38.66 -3.84
CA GLY A 90 5.65 -37.24 -3.48
C GLY A 90 5.66 -36.28 -4.67
N ARG A 91 5.17 -36.71 -5.83
CA ARG A 91 5.15 -35.89 -7.04
C ARG A 91 3.97 -34.91 -7.10
N TYR A 92 2.82 -35.31 -6.56
CA TYR A 92 1.60 -34.53 -6.59
C TYR A 92 1.01 -34.36 -5.19
N ALA A 93 0.63 -33.16 -4.82
CA ALA A 93 -0.20 -32.87 -3.67
C ALA A 93 -1.55 -32.35 -4.15
N VAL A 94 -2.65 -33.03 -3.79
CA VAL A 94 -3.99 -32.78 -4.34
C VAL A 94 -4.93 -32.32 -3.22
N SER A 95 -5.60 -31.18 -3.42
CA SER A 95 -6.68 -30.70 -2.55
C SER A 95 -7.94 -31.55 -2.78
N VAL A 96 -8.38 -32.29 -1.73
CA VAL A 96 -9.46 -33.28 -1.83
C VAL A 96 -10.76 -32.77 -1.24
N LEU A 97 -10.72 -32.18 -0.03
CA LEU A 97 -11.90 -31.76 0.72
C LEU A 97 -11.63 -30.44 1.46
N SER A 98 -12.68 -29.63 1.65
CA SER A 98 -12.65 -28.36 2.39
C SER A 98 -11.61 -27.36 1.88
N GLY A 99 -11.56 -27.17 0.54
CA GLY A 99 -10.54 -26.40 -0.18
C GLY A 99 -10.36 -24.98 0.32
N HIS A 100 -11.44 -24.20 0.47
CA HIS A 100 -11.41 -22.79 0.89
C HIS A 100 -11.56 -22.64 2.41
N ILE A 101 -12.75 -22.91 2.95
CA ILE A 101 -13.08 -22.65 4.35
C ILE A 101 -12.24 -23.50 5.29
N GLY A 102 -12.05 -24.79 4.98
CA GLY A 102 -11.20 -25.68 5.76
C GLY A 102 -9.70 -25.48 5.52
N GLY A 103 -9.31 -24.73 4.48
CA GLY A 103 -7.91 -24.39 4.20
C GLY A 103 -7.10 -25.44 3.41
N ALA A 104 -7.74 -26.48 2.83
CA ALA A 104 -7.02 -27.53 2.12
C ALA A 104 -6.23 -27.02 0.90
N ASN A 105 -6.68 -25.96 0.20
CA ASN A 105 -5.94 -25.37 -0.91
C ASN A 105 -4.63 -24.72 -0.45
N GLY A 106 -4.65 -24.00 0.68
CA GLY A 106 -3.45 -23.42 1.30
C GLY A 106 -2.49 -24.51 1.78
N LEU A 107 -3.03 -25.52 2.47
CA LEU A 107 -2.26 -26.67 2.95
C LEU A 107 -1.63 -27.46 1.78
N THR A 108 -2.35 -27.62 0.67
CA THR A 108 -1.82 -28.29 -0.54
C THR A 108 -0.60 -27.57 -1.11
N ARG A 109 -0.65 -26.23 -1.21
CA ARG A 109 0.51 -25.43 -1.66
C ARG A 109 1.69 -25.55 -0.70
N TYR A 110 1.41 -25.52 0.61
CA TYR A 110 2.44 -25.63 1.63
C TYR A 110 3.10 -27.01 1.63
N VAL A 111 2.32 -28.09 1.63
CA VAL A 111 2.81 -29.47 1.51
C VAL A 111 3.61 -29.67 0.22
N ALA A 112 3.13 -29.14 -0.90
CA ALA A 112 3.83 -29.20 -2.17
C ALA A 112 5.18 -28.47 -2.12
N SER A 113 5.27 -27.31 -1.46
CA SER A 113 6.53 -26.57 -1.29
C SER A 113 7.56 -27.33 -0.45
N ILE A 114 7.13 -28.04 0.59
CA ILE A 114 8.00 -28.86 1.46
C ILE A 114 8.56 -30.07 0.68
N LEU A 115 7.69 -30.76 -0.07
CA LEU A 115 8.05 -31.99 -0.75
C LEU A 115 8.64 -31.79 -2.15
N GLY A 116 8.63 -30.55 -2.70
CA GLY A 116 8.94 -30.28 -4.09
C GLY A 116 7.91 -30.89 -5.05
N ALA A 117 6.67 -31.08 -4.59
CA ALA A 117 5.57 -31.65 -5.35
C ALA A 117 4.85 -30.61 -6.20
N GLU A 118 4.08 -31.07 -7.21
CA GLU A 118 3.18 -30.23 -7.99
C GLU A 118 1.81 -30.11 -7.25
N PRO A 119 1.35 -28.91 -6.89
CA PRO A 119 0.07 -28.71 -6.24
C PRO A 119 -1.09 -28.83 -7.25
N VAL A 120 -2.05 -29.70 -6.99
CA VAL A 120 -3.25 -29.90 -7.81
C VAL A 120 -4.46 -29.35 -7.07
N ILE A 121 -4.90 -28.16 -7.48
CA ILE A 121 -6.07 -27.47 -6.93
C ILE A 121 -7.09 -27.31 -8.04
N THR A 122 -8.32 -27.77 -7.83
CA THR A 122 -9.36 -27.87 -8.88
C THR A 122 -10.44 -26.81 -8.74
N THR A 123 -10.46 -26.02 -7.67
CA THR A 123 -11.43 -24.93 -7.49
C THR A 123 -11.25 -23.85 -8.53
N ARG A 124 -12.35 -23.40 -9.13
CA ARG A 124 -12.34 -22.47 -10.26
C ARG A 124 -11.72 -21.12 -9.89
N SER A 125 -12.04 -20.60 -8.73
CA SER A 125 -11.48 -19.34 -8.19
C SER A 125 -9.96 -19.36 -8.07
N ASP A 126 -9.37 -20.45 -7.59
CA ASP A 126 -7.91 -20.60 -7.46
C ASP A 126 -7.17 -20.70 -8.81
N ARG A 127 -7.85 -21.23 -9.84
CA ARG A 127 -7.26 -21.37 -11.20
C ARG A 127 -7.37 -20.11 -12.03
N THR A 128 -8.33 -19.24 -11.73
CA THR A 128 -8.59 -17.99 -12.48
C THR A 128 -7.98 -16.76 -11.84
N GLY A 129 -7.32 -16.90 -10.66
CA GLY A 129 -6.78 -15.78 -9.90
C GLY A 129 -7.86 -14.87 -9.27
N LEU A 130 -9.11 -15.34 -9.21
CA LEU A 130 -10.22 -14.63 -8.58
C LEU A 130 -10.18 -14.76 -7.07
N TRP A 131 -10.75 -13.78 -6.38
CA TRP A 131 -10.85 -13.80 -4.92
C TRP A 131 -11.83 -14.87 -4.43
N ALA A 132 -11.49 -15.55 -3.34
CA ALA A 132 -12.40 -16.46 -2.64
C ALA A 132 -13.27 -15.63 -1.68
N LEU A 133 -14.46 -15.23 -2.12
CA LEU A 133 -15.32 -14.26 -1.42
C LEU A 133 -15.70 -14.70 0.00
N ASP A 134 -15.86 -15.98 0.23
CA ASP A 134 -16.24 -16.58 1.52
C ASP A 134 -15.13 -16.55 2.58
N THR A 135 -13.85 -16.49 2.15
CA THR A 135 -12.70 -16.49 3.04
C THR A 135 -11.93 -15.18 3.06
N LEU A 136 -12.23 -14.28 2.11
CA LEU A 136 -11.55 -13.00 1.95
C LEU A 136 -11.60 -12.16 3.23
N GLY A 137 -12.77 -12.03 3.86
CA GLY A 137 -12.95 -11.29 5.10
C GLY A 137 -12.07 -11.84 6.23
N LYS A 138 -12.05 -13.16 6.40
CA LYS A 138 -11.23 -13.82 7.45
C LYS A 138 -9.75 -13.53 7.30
N LYS A 139 -9.26 -13.46 6.06
CA LYS A 139 -7.84 -13.18 5.76
C LYS A 139 -7.39 -11.80 6.29
N TYR A 140 -8.27 -10.80 6.27
CA TYR A 140 -7.96 -9.42 6.68
C TYR A 140 -8.63 -9.01 8.00
N GLY A 141 -9.25 -9.94 8.71
CA GLY A 141 -9.94 -9.68 9.97
C GLY A 141 -11.26 -8.93 9.83
N TRP A 142 -11.85 -8.94 8.63
CA TRP A 142 -13.17 -8.36 8.37
C TRP A 142 -14.28 -9.37 8.61
N GLN A 143 -15.41 -8.92 9.12
CA GLN A 143 -16.61 -9.75 9.19
C GLN A 143 -17.27 -9.81 7.80
N THR A 144 -17.68 -10.99 7.36
CA THR A 144 -18.32 -11.20 6.06
C THR A 144 -19.81 -11.36 6.25
N VAL A 145 -20.61 -10.44 5.70
CA VAL A 145 -22.07 -10.38 5.91
C VAL A 145 -22.76 -10.21 4.55
N PRO A 146 -23.45 -11.24 4.02
CA PRO A 146 -24.35 -11.06 2.87
C PRO A 146 -25.48 -10.08 3.23
N ALA A 147 -25.92 -9.25 2.29
CA ALA A 147 -27.12 -8.46 2.46
C ALA A 147 -28.36 -9.37 2.67
N GLU A 148 -29.41 -8.85 3.35
CA GLU A 148 -30.59 -9.67 3.76
C GLU A 148 -31.24 -10.46 2.61
N SER A 149 -31.19 -9.94 1.39
CA SER A 149 -31.74 -10.58 0.18
C SER A 149 -30.76 -11.50 -0.54
N SER A 150 -29.54 -11.70 -0.04
CA SER A 150 -28.44 -12.32 -0.76
C SER A 150 -28.01 -13.65 -0.11
N ASP A 151 -27.88 -14.70 -0.95
CA ASP A 151 -27.27 -15.97 -0.54
C ASP A 151 -25.80 -16.05 -0.94
N MET A 152 -24.93 -16.48 -0.04
CA MET A 152 -23.48 -16.54 -0.28
C MET A 152 -23.10 -17.37 -1.51
N ASN A 153 -23.75 -18.51 -1.75
CA ASN A 153 -23.44 -19.34 -2.91
C ASN A 153 -23.83 -18.65 -4.21
N HIS A 154 -24.94 -17.89 -4.20
CA HIS A 154 -25.34 -17.08 -5.35
C HIS A 154 -24.34 -15.97 -5.64
N LEU A 155 -23.88 -15.23 -4.61
CA LEU A 155 -22.86 -14.17 -4.75
C LEU A 155 -21.53 -14.72 -5.31
N ILE A 156 -21.08 -15.87 -4.79
CA ILE A 156 -19.89 -16.56 -5.30
C ILE A 156 -20.08 -16.95 -6.78
N THR A 157 -21.26 -17.45 -7.17
CA THR A 157 -21.55 -17.82 -8.54
C THR A 157 -21.47 -16.63 -9.48
N LEU A 158 -22.09 -15.49 -9.12
CA LEU A 158 -22.02 -14.27 -9.92
C LEU A 158 -20.56 -13.82 -10.13
N PHE A 159 -19.76 -13.84 -9.07
CA PHE A 159 -18.36 -13.43 -9.13
C PHE A 159 -17.49 -14.36 -9.99
N VAL A 160 -17.64 -15.68 -9.79
CA VAL A 160 -16.87 -16.70 -10.55
C VAL A 160 -17.29 -16.73 -12.03
N ASP A 161 -18.53 -16.37 -12.35
CA ASP A 161 -19.02 -16.23 -13.72
C ASP A 161 -18.62 -14.88 -14.35
N CYS A 162 -17.77 -14.10 -13.67
CA CYS A 162 -17.26 -12.81 -14.13
C CYS A 162 -18.39 -11.82 -14.50
N LYS A 163 -19.47 -11.81 -13.73
CA LYS A 163 -20.53 -10.82 -13.88
C LYS A 163 -20.03 -9.43 -13.50
N PRO A 164 -20.52 -8.35 -14.13
CA PRO A 164 -20.15 -6.98 -13.75
C PRO A 164 -20.26 -6.77 -12.25
N THR A 165 -19.14 -6.45 -11.61
CA THR A 165 -19.03 -6.33 -10.15
C THR A 165 -18.50 -4.96 -9.78
N ALA A 166 -19.15 -4.29 -8.82
CA ALA A 166 -18.62 -3.06 -8.22
C ALA A 166 -17.99 -3.37 -6.86
N LEU A 167 -16.80 -2.84 -6.63
CA LEU A 167 -16.08 -2.92 -5.36
C LEU A 167 -16.01 -1.52 -4.73
N LEU A 168 -16.65 -1.34 -3.57
CA LEU A 168 -16.51 -0.14 -2.75
C LEU A 168 -15.42 -0.33 -1.70
N LEU A 169 -14.51 0.63 -1.59
CA LEU A 169 -13.46 0.67 -0.59
C LEU A 169 -13.54 1.96 0.22
N ASP A 170 -14.34 1.98 1.30
CA ASP A 170 -14.53 3.17 2.15
C ASP A 170 -13.37 3.40 3.13
N ILE A 171 -12.57 2.38 3.37
CA ILE A 171 -11.42 2.45 4.27
C ILE A 171 -10.11 2.17 3.53
N ARG A 172 -9.00 2.45 4.20
CA ARG A 172 -7.66 2.05 3.78
C ARG A 172 -7.03 1.14 4.83
N ASP A 173 -6.66 -0.06 4.42
CA ASP A 173 -5.87 -1.02 5.20
C ASP A 173 -5.10 -1.96 4.27
N GLU A 174 -4.39 -2.95 4.83
CA GLU A 174 -3.65 -3.95 4.04
C GLU A 174 -4.58 -4.73 3.09
N GLY A 175 -5.80 -5.07 3.54
CA GLY A 175 -6.76 -5.81 2.73
C GLY A 175 -7.23 -5.03 1.52
N THR A 176 -7.62 -3.77 1.69
CA THR A 176 -8.06 -2.90 0.58
C THR A 176 -6.92 -2.65 -0.41
N THR A 177 -5.70 -2.44 0.09
CA THR A 177 -4.51 -2.31 -0.77
C THR A 177 -4.29 -3.58 -1.59
N GLN A 178 -4.39 -4.77 -0.99
CA GLN A 178 -4.25 -6.03 -1.72
C GLN A 178 -5.35 -6.24 -2.77
N LEU A 179 -6.60 -5.84 -2.51
CA LEU A 179 -7.68 -5.90 -3.50
C LEU A 179 -7.40 -4.99 -4.69
N GLU A 180 -6.90 -3.79 -4.45
CA GLU A 180 -6.51 -2.84 -5.51
C GLU A 180 -5.39 -3.41 -6.41
N HIS A 181 -4.41 -4.13 -5.83
CA HIS A 181 -3.31 -4.75 -6.56
C HIS A 181 -3.70 -6.01 -7.36
N THR A 182 -4.75 -6.70 -6.93
CA THR A 182 -5.18 -7.98 -7.52
C THR A 182 -6.54 -7.91 -8.21
N LEU A 183 -6.93 -6.72 -8.66
CA LEU A 183 -8.25 -6.41 -9.20
C LEU A 183 -8.57 -7.28 -10.43
N PRO A 184 -9.64 -8.10 -10.39
CA PRO A 184 -10.08 -8.85 -11.57
C PRO A 184 -10.64 -7.94 -12.66
N PRO A 185 -10.53 -8.30 -13.95
CA PRO A 185 -10.94 -7.43 -15.07
C PRO A 185 -12.44 -7.07 -15.12
N HIS A 186 -13.31 -7.82 -14.45
CA HIS A 186 -14.76 -7.59 -14.40
C HIS A 186 -15.19 -6.79 -13.15
N VAL A 187 -14.24 -6.27 -12.37
CA VAL A 187 -14.48 -5.51 -11.14
C VAL A 187 -14.08 -4.08 -11.35
N ASP A 188 -15.02 -3.16 -11.16
CA ASP A 188 -14.77 -1.71 -11.10
C ASP A 188 -14.66 -1.25 -9.65
N VAL A 189 -13.65 -0.44 -9.33
CA VAL A 189 -13.39 0.06 -7.96
C VAL A 189 -14.00 1.44 -7.77
N PHE A 190 -14.63 1.63 -6.60
CA PHE A 190 -15.19 2.89 -6.14
C PHE A 190 -14.69 3.22 -4.73
N TYR A 191 -14.58 4.50 -4.44
CA TYR A 191 -14.14 5.02 -3.15
C TYR A 191 -15.21 5.88 -2.45
N LYS A 192 -16.34 6.08 -3.14
CA LYS A 192 -17.57 6.69 -2.62
C LYS A 192 -18.76 5.94 -3.20
N PHE A 193 -19.73 5.64 -2.36
CA PHE A 193 -20.93 4.91 -2.78
C PHE A 193 -21.76 5.71 -3.81
N GLU A 194 -21.77 7.03 -3.69
CA GLU A 194 -22.50 7.95 -4.57
C GLU A 194 -21.98 7.96 -6.02
N ASP A 195 -20.74 7.52 -6.25
CA ASP A 195 -20.13 7.42 -7.58
C ASP A 195 -20.58 6.15 -8.34
N MET A 196 -21.29 5.22 -7.67
CA MET A 196 -21.69 3.94 -8.22
C MET A 196 -23.06 4.03 -8.93
N ASP A 197 -23.14 3.71 -10.22
CA ASP A 197 -24.40 3.48 -10.90
C ASP A 197 -24.81 2.00 -10.73
N LEU A 198 -25.58 1.70 -9.67
CA LEU A 198 -25.93 0.32 -9.28
C LEU A 198 -26.56 -0.51 -10.42
N ARG A 199 -27.22 0.15 -11.39
CA ARG A 199 -27.89 -0.52 -12.52
C ARG A 199 -26.92 -1.21 -13.49
N LYS A 200 -25.63 -0.91 -13.40
CA LYS A 200 -24.58 -1.48 -14.24
C LYS A 200 -23.99 -2.77 -13.70
N TYR A 201 -24.30 -3.12 -12.45
CA TYR A 201 -23.64 -4.20 -11.73
C TYR A 201 -24.63 -5.28 -11.30
N ASP A 202 -24.19 -6.52 -11.43
CA ASP A 202 -24.92 -7.70 -10.98
C ASP A 202 -24.51 -8.10 -9.54
N LEU A 203 -23.38 -7.57 -9.05
CA LEU A 203 -22.83 -7.86 -7.72
C LEU A 203 -22.16 -6.62 -7.14
N LEU A 204 -22.38 -6.38 -5.84
CA LEU A 204 -21.70 -5.36 -5.06
C LEU A 204 -20.82 -6.03 -3.99
N LEU A 205 -19.54 -5.67 -3.93
CA LEU A 205 -18.62 -6.01 -2.85
C LEU A 205 -18.30 -4.72 -2.08
N LEU A 206 -18.65 -4.66 -0.79
CA LEU A 206 -18.62 -3.42 -0.01
C LEU A 206 -17.66 -3.59 1.19
N VAL A 207 -16.46 -3.03 1.12
CA VAL A 207 -15.52 -2.96 2.25
C VAL A 207 -15.79 -1.66 3.00
N THR A 208 -16.65 -1.73 4.03
CA THR A 208 -17.21 -0.53 4.64
C THR A 208 -17.65 -0.76 6.10
N PRO A 209 -17.53 0.25 6.98
CA PRO A 209 -18.19 0.27 8.28
C PRO A 209 -19.62 0.82 8.23
N PHE A 210 -20.12 1.21 7.04
CA PHE A 210 -21.39 1.90 6.88
C PHE A 210 -22.47 1.01 6.25
N ILE A 211 -23.74 1.36 6.51
CA ILE A 211 -24.92 0.73 5.92
C ILE A 211 -25.33 1.55 4.69
N TYR A 212 -25.40 0.91 3.53
CA TYR A 212 -25.84 1.51 2.29
C TYR A 212 -27.14 0.87 1.78
N ASN A 213 -27.94 1.66 1.08
CA ASN A 213 -29.10 1.15 0.36
C ASN A 213 -28.61 0.58 -0.99
N THR A 214 -28.50 -0.73 -1.08
CA THR A 214 -28.08 -1.44 -2.30
C THR A 214 -29.20 -1.71 -3.27
N SER A 215 -30.43 -1.25 -2.99
CA SER A 215 -31.66 -1.57 -3.73
C SER A 215 -31.84 -3.09 -3.83
N ASP A 216 -32.13 -3.62 -5.03
CA ASP A 216 -32.30 -5.06 -5.26
C ASP A 216 -30.99 -5.73 -5.77
N THR A 217 -29.87 -5.00 -5.85
CA THR A 217 -28.61 -5.56 -6.33
C THR A 217 -27.98 -6.44 -5.27
N PRO A 218 -27.66 -7.71 -5.60
CA PRO A 218 -26.98 -8.62 -4.68
C PRO A 218 -25.70 -8.03 -4.11
N ALA A 219 -25.54 -8.04 -2.78
CA ALA A 219 -24.43 -7.38 -2.11
C ALA A 219 -23.77 -8.24 -1.02
N LEU A 220 -22.46 -8.14 -0.93
CA LEU A 220 -21.64 -8.74 0.10
C LEU A 220 -20.87 -7.66 0.84
N TYR A 221 -21.11 -7.54 2.13
CA TYR A 221 -20.38 -6.65 3.02
C TYR A 221 -19.17 -7.35 3.60
N TYR A 222 -18.02 -6.71 3.52
CA TYR A 222 -16.85 -6.97 4.33
C TYR A 222 -16.74 -5.83 5.34
N VAL A 223 -16.96 -6.14 6.61
CA VAL A 223 -17.06 -5.14 7.67
C VAL A 223 -15.76 -5.10 8.46
N PRO A 224 -14.89 -4.10 8.21
CA PRO A 224 -13.65 -3.94 8.96
C PRO A 224 -13.92 -3.36 10.35
N PRO A 225 -13.24 -3.84 11.42
CA PRO A 225 -13.38 -3.33 12.78
C PRO A 225 -12.56 -2.03 12.96
N VAL A 226 -13.12 -0.90 12.50
CA VAL A 226 -12.43 0.41 12.44
C VAL A 226 -13.13 1.51 13.26
N LEU A 227 -14.26 1.22 13.90
CA LEU A 227 -15.00 2.19 14.68
C LEU A 227 -14.63 2.10 16.17
N HIS A 228 -14.51 3.26 16.81
CA HIS A 228 -14.25 3.42 18.23
C HIS A 228 -15.42 4.14 18.89
N MET A 229 -16.16 3.43 19.74
CA MET A 229 -17.33 3.95 20.44
C MET A 229 -16.93 4.44 21.82
N GLY A 230 -17.10 5.72 22.08
CA GLY A 230 -16.97 6.31 23.41
C GLY A 230 -18.32 6.41 24.10
N VAL A 231 -18.41 5.94 25.34
CA VAL A 231 -19.66 5.87 26.10
C VAL A 231 -19.51 6.61 27.42
N GLY A 232 -20.39 7.57 27.68
CA GLY A 232 -20.60 8.16 29.00
C GLY A 232 -21.88 7.59 29.60
N LEU A 233 -21.83 7.09 30.83
CA LEU A 233 -22.96 6.45 31.51
C LEU A 233 -23.39 7.24 32.73
N ALA A 234 -24.71 7.33 32.98
CA ALA A 234 -25.23 7.74 34.26
C ALA A 234 -24.85 6.72 35.34
N ARG A 235 -24.88 7.09 36.62
CA ARG A 235 -24.68 6.13 37.71
C ARG A 235 -25.86 5.17 37.75
N ASP A 236 -25.58 3.87 37.84
CA ASP A 236 -26.57 2.79 37.86
C ASP A 236 -27.51 2.84 36.64
N ALA A 237 -26.96 2.91 35.44
CA ALA A 237 -27.71 2.94 34.19
C ALA A 237 -28.49 1.61 33.99
N HIS A 238 -29.80 1.63 34.24
CA HIS A 238 -30.69 0.48 34.14
C HIS A 238 -31.97 0.80 33.35
N PRO A 239 -32.63 -0.22 32.74
CA PRO A 239 -32.16 -1.63 32.57
C PRO A 239 -30.98 -1.74 31.61
N VAL A 240 -30.00 -2.58 31.93
CA VAL A 240 -28.73 -2.72 31.16
C VAL A 240 -29.00 -3.06 29.70
N ASP A 241 -29.82 -4.10 29.44
CA ASP A 241 -30.12 -4.54 28.06
C ASP A 241 -30.80 -3.43 27.25
N THR A 242 -31.70 -2.66 27.86
CA THR A 242 -32.35 -1.52 27.19
C THR A 242 -31.35 -0.44 26.82
N VAL A 243 -30.40 -0.14 27.72
CA VAL A 243 -29.34 0.86 27.43
C VAL A 243 -28.46 0.39 26.28
N ILE A 244 -28.07 -0.88 26.25
CA ILE A 244 -27.25 -1.47 25.17
C ILE A 244 -28.02 -1.45 23.84
N THR A 245 -29.28 -1.88 23.84
CA THR A 245 -30.13 -1.84 22.65
C THR A 245 -30.21 -0.42 22.09
N HIS A 246 -30.48 0.58 22.93
CA HIS A 246 -30.57 1.97 22.48
C HIS A 246 -29.20 2.52 22.01
N LEU A 247 -28.08 2.09 22.61
CA LEU A 247 -26.74 2.41 22.13
C LEU A 247 -26.52 1.88 20.69
N MET A 248 -26.90 0.63 20.43
CA MET A 248 -26.77 0.02 19.10
C MET A 248 -27.77 0.63 18.11
N ASP A 249 -28.99 0.96 18.53
CA ASP A 249 -29.95 1.68 17.70
C ASP A 249 -29.39 3.02 17.20
N VAL A 250 -28.70 3.77 18.07
CA VAL A 250 -28.06 5.04 17.68
C VAL A 250 -26.97 4.80 16.63
N VAL A 251 -26.19 3.72 16.74
CA VAL A 251 -25.17 3.35 15.74
C VAL A 251 -25.82 3.06 14.38
N VAL A 252 -26.88 2.24 14.38
CA VAL A 252 -27.61 1.86 13.15
C VAL A 252 -28.32 3.06 12.53
N GLN A 253 -28.95 3.92 13.34
CA GLN A 253 -29.61 5.16 12.86
C GLN A 253 -28.61 6.15 12.25
N ALA A 254 -27.35 6.07 12.66
CA ALA A 254 -26.25 6.82 12.04
C ALA A 254 -25.66 6.13 10.79
N ASN A 255 -26.36 5.13 10.23
CA ASN A 255 -25.92 4.32 9.10
C ASN A 255 -24.58 3.62 9.32
N MET A 256 -24.26 3.20 10.55
CA MET A 256 -23.05 2.46 10.88
C MET A 256 -23.38 1.02 11.25
N ILE A 257 -22.47 0.10 10.91
CA ILE A 257 -22.62 -1.32 11.20
C ILE A 257 -22.04 -1.61 12.60
N PRO A 258 -22.81 -2.13 13.57
CA PRO A 258 -22.29 -2.44 14.91
C PRO A 258 -21.09 -3.40 14.92
N LEU A 259 -21.01 -4.32 13.97
CA LEU A 259 -19.86 -5.23 13.79
C LEU A 259 -18.55 -4.51 13.42
N ALA A 260 -18.62 -3.26 12.95
CA ALA A 260 -17.44 -2.43 12.68
C ALA A 260 -16.84 -1.82 13.96
N ILE A 261 -17.50 -1.93 15.11
CA ILE A 261 -16.99 -1.41 16.38
C ILE A 261 -15.83 -2.31 16.86
N ARG A 262 -14.64 -1.70 16.93
CA ARG A 262 -13.42 -2.33 17.43
C ARG A 262 -13.29 -2.20 18.93
N THR A 263 -13.52 -0.99 19.46
CA THR A 263 -13.38 -0.72 20.89
C THR A 263 -14.58 0.05 21.43
N VAL A 264 -14.90 -0.25 22.68
CA VAL A 264 -15.78 0.55 23.53
C VAL A 264 -14.92 1.24 24.57
N SER A 265 -15.06 2.53 24.74
CA SER A 265 -14.24 3.31 25.67
C SER A 265 -15.03 4.23 26.58
N SER A 266 -14.49 4.44 27.77
CA SER A 266 -15.11 5.32 28.79
C SER A 266 -14.05 5.86 29.75
N ILE A 267 -14.51 6.52 30.81
CA ILE A 267 -13.68 7.01 31.90
C ILE A 267 -13.49 5.89 32.97
N GLU A 268 -12.32 5.82 33.62
CA GLU A 268 -11.97 4.79 34.61
C GLU A 268 -12.96 4.70 35.79
N GLU A 269 -13.52 5.83 36.21
CA GLU A 269 -14.50 5.88 37.31
C GLU A 269 -15.79 5.10 37.02
N LYS A 270 -16.02 4.73 35.74
CA LYS A 270 -17.17 3.95 35.27
C LYS A 270 -16.86 2.47 35.01
N LYS A 271 -15.66 1.99 35.36
CA LYS A 271 -15.19 0.61 35.10
C LYS A 271 -16.13 -0.48 35.64
N ASP A 272 -16.84 -0.20 36.73
CA ASP A 272 -17.71 -1.15 37.40
C ASP A 272 -19.16 -1.07 36.96
N GLU A 273 -19.53 -0.15 36.09
CA GLU A 273 -20.89 -0.01 35.54
C GLU A 273 -21.30 -1.29 34.78
N PRO A 274 -22.47 -1.88 35.09
CA PRO A 274 -22.91 -3.15 34.47
C PRO A 274 -22.97 -3.12 32.94
N VAL A 275 -23.36 -1.96 32.35
CA VAL A 275 -23.39 -1.76 30.91
C VAL A 275 -22.01 -1.93 30.28
N LEU A 276 -20.97 -1.36 30.88
CA LEU A 276 -19.59 -1.52 30.37
C LEU A 276 -19.07 -2.96 30.52
N LYS A 277 -19.43 -3.63 31.61
CA LYS A 277 -19.04 -5.04 31.82
C LYS A 277 -19.66 -5.95 30.76
N LEU A 278 -20.92 -5.73 30.41
CA LEU A 278 -21.58 -6.51 29.37
C LEU A 278 -21.03 -6.18 27.97
N LEU A 279 -20.76 -4.91 27.68
CA LEU A 279 -20.10 -4.52 26.41
C LEU A 279 -18.68 -5.09 26.30
N ALA A 280 -17.96 -5.29 27.41
CA ALA A 280 -16.62 -5.88 27.43
C ALA A 280 -16.59 -7.37 27.05
N GLU A 281 -17.73 -8.06 27.08
CA GLU A 281 -17.83 -9.46 26.59
C GLU A 281 -17.78 -9.53 25.05
N ALA A 282 -18.25 -8.50 24.35
CA ALA A 282 -18.34 -8.45 22.89
C ALA A 282 -17.25 -7.58 22.23
N TYR A 283 -16.74 -6.57 22.94
CA TYR A 283 -15.85 -5.56 22.38
C TYR A 283 -14.60 -5.37 23.23
N GLN A 284 -13.49 -4.99 22.60
CA GLN A 284 -12.30 -4.55 23.33
C GLN A 284 -12.61 -3.27 24.11
N THR A 285 -12.46 -3.29 25.44
CA THR A 285 -12.75 -2.13 26.28
C THR A 285 -11.47 -1.35 26.60
N ARG A 286 -11.55 -0.01 26.51
CA ARG A 286 -10.49 0.93 26.89
C ARG A 286 -11.01 1.94 27.90
N LEU A 287 -10.32 2.09 29.01
CA LEU A 287 -10.65 3.05 30.06
C LEU A 287 -9.55 4.11 30.17
N TYR A 288 -9.95 5.36 30.35
CA TYR A 288 -9.04 6.48 30.41
C TYR A 288 -9.28 7.32 31.66
N THR A 289 -8.21 7.91 32.19
CA THR A 289 -8.30 8.83 33.30
C THR A 289 -8.89 10.18 32.86
N ALA A 290 -9.51 10.92 33.79
CA ALA A 290 -9.99 12.27 33.53
C ALA A 290 -8.89 13.20 32.96
N SER A 291 -7.66 13.06 33.44
CA SER A 291 -6.51 13.82 32.95
C SER A 291 -6.11 13.50 31.50
N GLN A 292 -6.32 12.27 31.04
CA GLN A 292 -6.09 11.92 29.63
C GLN A 292 -7.19 12.51 28.74
N LEU A 293 -8.45 12.35 29.16
CA LEU A 293 -9.62 12.84 28.40
C LEU A 293 -9.68 14.38 28.35
N SER A 294 -9.25 15.09 29.39
CA SER A 294 -9.26 16.56 29.43
C SER A 294 -8.31 17.22 28.43
N LYS A 295 -7.33 16.47 27.90
CA LYS A 295 -6.37 16.95 26.89
C LYS A 295 -6.91 16.89 25.48
N ILE A 296 -8.04 16.21 25.27
CA ILE A 296 -8.65 16.02 23.95
C ILE A 296 -9.62 17.17 23.69
N GLU A 297 -9.40 17.87 22.59
CA GLU A 297 -10.34 18.87 22.09
C GLU A 297 -11.60 18.18 21.55
N VAL A 298 -12.77 18.61 22.02
CA VAL A 298 -14.06 17.99 21.66
C VAL A 298 -15.02 19.04 21.12
N PRO A 299 -15.84 18.72 20.09
CA PRO A 299 -16.75 19.68 19.46
C PRO A 299 -17.92 20.07 20.36
N THR A 300 -18.35 19.19 21.31
CA THR A 300 -19.50 19.47 22.19
C THR A 300 -19.14 19.38 23.68
N PRO A 301 -18.33 20.33 24.20
CA PRO A 301 -17.94 20.34 25.60
C PRO A 301 -19.15 20.58 26.52
N SER A 302 -19.08 20.05 27.76
CA SER A 302 -20.12 20.19 28.78
C SER A 302 -19.51 20.66 30.11
N GLU A 303 -19.90 21.84 30.56
CA GLU A 303 -19.45 22.37 31.86
C GLU A 303 -19.87 21.49 33.03
N VAL A 304 -21.08 20.90 32.96
CA VAL A 304 -21.60 19.99 33.98
C VAL A 304 -20.71 18.74 34.09
N VAL A 305 -20.37 18.13 32.96
CA VAL A 305 -19.49 16.95 32.94
C VAL A 305 -18.08 17.33 33.41
N ASN A 306 -17.57 18.47 32.98
CA ASN A 306 -16.26 18.95 33.41
C ASN A 306 -16.18 19.18 34.93
N LYS A 307 -17.24 19.76 35.53
CA LYS A 307 -17.31 19.97 36.98
C LYS A 307 -17.35 18.66 37.78
N HIS A 308 -18.02 17.62 37.26
CA HIS A 308 -18.19 16.35 37.99
C HIS A 308 -17.11 15.30 37.67
N MET A 309 -16.60 15.28 36.44
CA MET A 309 -15.71 14.23 35.92
C MET A 309 -14.31 14.74 35.59
N GLY A 310 -14.05 16.05 35.67
CA GLY A 310 -12.75 16.63 35.33
C GLY A 310 -12.38 16.57 33.84
N THR A 311 -13.36 16.37 32.97
CA THR A 311 -13.21 16.35 31.51
C THR A 311 -14.43 16.99 30.84
N PRO A 312 -14.26 17.75 29.74
CA PRO A 312 -15.38 18.39 29.05
C PRO A 312 -16.33 17.40 28.35
N SER A 313 -15.87 16.20 28.01
CA SER A 313 -16.71 15.13 27.42
C SER A 313 -16.06 13.77 27.67
N VAL A 314 -16.84 12.81 28.16
CA VAL A 314 -16.36 11.42 28.29
C VAL A 314 -16.47 10.71 26.94
N SER A 315 -17.65 10.72 26.31
CA SER A 315 -17.90 9.95 25.08
C SER A 315 -17.04 10.40 23.89
N GLU A 316 -17.01 11.70 23.59
CA GLU A 316 -16.20 12.19 22.46
C GLU A 316 -14.70 12.05 22.70
N ALA A 317 -14.25 12.45 23.89
CA ALA A 317 -12.81 12.39 24.21
C ALA A 317 -12.28 10.96 24.21
N SER A 318 -13.06 9.99 24.77
CA SER A 318 -12.62 8.60 24.77
C SER A 318 -12.69 7.94 23.37
N ALA A 319 -13.69 8.28 22.53
CA ALA A 319 -13.73 7.83 21.15
C ALA A 319 -12.54 8.35 20.33
N LEU A 320 -12.26 9.66 20.40
CA LEU A 320 -11.14 10.30 19.71
C LEU A 320 -9.79 9.75 20.18
N LEU A 321 -9.62 9.54 21.48
CA LEU A 321 -8.36 8.99 22.02
C LEU A 321 -8.17 7.54 21.58
N SER A 322 -9.25 6.74 21.58
CA SER A 322 -9.21 5.34 21.12
C SER A 322 -8.92 5.20 19.64
N SER A 323 -9.39 6.13 18.82
CA SER A 323 -9.19 6.14 17.36
C SER A 323 -7.80 6.61 16.92
N GLY A 324 -6.95 7.05 17.87
CA GLY A 324 -5.65 7.64 17.53
C GLY A 324 -5.76 9.01 16.88
N GLY A 325 -6.82 9.78 17.18
CA GLY A 325 -7.07 11.11 16.62
C GLY A 325 -7.77 11.08 15.25
N GLY A 326 -8.41 9.99 14.89
CA GLY A 326 -9.21 9.90 13.66
C GLY A 326 -10.49 10.74 13.73
N PRO A 327 -11.22 10.89 12.62
CA PRO A 327 -12.40 11.75 12.54
C PRO A 327 -13.52 11.27 13.43
N LEU A 328 -14.20 12.21 14.08
CA LEU A 328 -15.41 11.96 14.83
C LEU A 328 -16.60 11.86 13.84
N LEU A 329 -17.02 10.62 13.54
CA LEU A 329 -18.11 10.35 12.60
C LEU A 329 -19.49 10.65 13.20
N LEU A 330 -19.67 10.36 14.49
CA LEU A 330 -20.88 10.65 15.23
C LEU A 330 -20.51 11.49 16.45
N PRO A 331 -20.80 12.81 16.42
CA PRO A 331 -20.69 13.65 17.61
C PRO A 331 -21.62 13.15 18.71
N LYS A 332 -21.36 13.58 19.94
CA LYS A 332 -22.09 13.14 21.13
C LYS A 332 -23.61 13.12 20.96
N GLN A 333 -24.19 11.94 21.00
CA GLN A 333 -25.62 11.71 21.11
C GLN A 333 -25.99 11.43 22.58
N LYS A 334 -27.17 11.91 23.01
CA LYS A 334 -27.65 11.72 24.37
C LYS A 334 -28.86 10.78 24.37
N GLY A 335 -28.74 9.68 25.13
CA GLY A 335 -29.87 8.85 25.51
C GLY A 335 -30.35 9.15 26.94
N ALA A 336 -31.31 8.37 27.45
CA ALA A 336 -31.88 8.56 28.80
C ALA A 336 -30.80 8.43 29.89
N ASN A 337 -29.94 7.43 29.80
CA ASN A 337 -28.91 7.08 30.81
C ASN A 337 -27.51 7.03 30.26
N PHE A 338 -27.27 7.48 29.02
CA PHE A 338 -25.99 7.43 28.37
C PHE A 338 -25.73 8.61 27.43
N THR A 339 -24.48 8.79 27.09
CA THR A 339 -24.01 9.53 25.92
C THR A 339 -23.12 8.63 25.08
N VAL A 340 -23.19 8.73 23.77
CA VAL A 340 -22.37 7.97 22.84
C VAL A 340 -21.78 8.89 21.78
N ALA A 341 -20.56 8.60 21.37
CA ALA A 341 -19.88 9.22 20.23
C ALA A 341 -19.06 8.15 19.50
N ILE A 342 -18.85 8.29 18.20
CA ILE A 342 -18.11 7.32 17.39
C ILE A 342 -17.05 8.06 16.58
N ALA A 343 -15.81 7.58 16.68
CA ALA A 343 -14.69 8.01 15.85
C ALA A 343 -14.18 6.82 15.00
N MET A 344 -13.60 7.11 13.85
CA MET A 344 -12.96 6.12 12.99
C MET A 344 -11.47 6.04 13.29
N ASP A 345 -10.89 4.84 13.21
CA ASP A 345 -9.45 4.63 13.35
C ASP A 345 -8.68 5.53 12.36
N ALA A 346 -7.76 6.35 12.87
CA ALA A 346 -6.99 7.30 12.06
C ALA A 346 -6.22 6.62 10.93
N ALA A 347 -5.70 5.40 11.17
CA ALA A 347 -4.96 4.64 10.18
C ALA A 347 -5.84 4.08 9.05
N SER A 348 -7.17 3.99 9.28
CA SER A 348 -8.11 3.43 8.30
C SER A 348 -8.83 4.49 7.46
N VAL A 349 -8.62 5.78 7.75
CA VAL A 349 -9.24 6.87 6.99
C VAL A 349 -8.59 7.03 5.64
N ARG A 350 -9.38 7.06 4.58
CA ARG A 350 -8.91 7.48 3.25
C ARG A 350 -8.80 9.00 3.23
N GLN A 351 -7.61 9.52 3.50
CA GLN A 351 -7.27 10.92 3.29
C GLN A 351 -6.60 11.10 1.94
N GLY A 352 -7.01 12.13 1.20
CA GLY A 352 -6.29 12.53 0.01
C GLY A 352 -4.85 12.91 0.34
N HIS A 353 -3.93 12.49 -0.50
CA HIS A 353 -2.53 12.84 -0.39
C HIS A 353 -1.93 13.07 -1.78
N ILE A 354 -1.10 14.09 -1.88
CA ILE A 354 -0.34 14.35 -3.10
C ILE A 354 1.13 14.12 -2.82
N GLU A 355 1.72 13.18 -3.52
CA GLU A 355 3.16 12.98 -3.50
C GLU A 355 3.78 13.51 -4.78
N ILE A 356 4.63 14.54 -4.66
CA ILE A 356 5.41 15.09 -5.76
C ILE A 356 6.71 14.27 -5.85
N VAL A 357 6.86 13.49 -6.89
CA VAL A 357 7.91 12.46 -7.00
C VAL A 357 8.92 12.78 -8.08
N GLY A 358 10.19 12.66 -7.75
CA GLY A 358 11.28 12.70 -8.71
C GLY A 358 11.44 11.35 -9.42
N ALA A 359 11.28 11.37 -10.75
CA ALA A 359 11.40 10.20 -11.62
C ALA A 359 12.85 9.73 -11.86
N GLY A 360 13.83 10.51 -11.41
CA GLY A 360 15.21 10.27 -11.80
C GLY A 360 15.52 10.74 -13.23
N PRO A 361 16.73 10.44 -13.73
CA PRO A 361 17.23 10.98 -15.00
C PRO A 361 16.70 10.25 -16.25
N GLY A 362 16.12 9.05 -16.10
CA GLY A 362 15.59 8.28 -17.23
C GLY A 362 15.49 6.78 -16.97
N ASP A 363 16.55 6.15 -16.50
CA ASP A 363 16.55 4.72 -16.17
C ASP A 363 15.58 4.43 -15.01
N PRO A 364 14.60 3.52 -15.18
CA PRO A 364 13.68 3.13 -14.11
C PRO A 364 14.35 2.56 -12.84
N GLU A 365 15.57 2.04 -12.94
CA GLU A 365 16.30 1.56 -11.76
C GLU A 365 16.95 2.70 -10.95
N LEU A 366 17.00 3.91 -11.49
CA LEU A 366 17.51 5.10 -10.81
C LEU A 366 16.43 5.92 -10.10
N ILE A 367 15.27 5.34 -9.88
CA ILE A 367 14.24 5.90 -9.01
C ILE A 367 14.54 5.56 -7.55
N SER A 368 14.16 6.43 -6.60
CA SER A 368 14.29 6.07 -5.19
C SER A 368 13.29 4.98 -4.80
N VAL A 369 13.67 4.12 -3.83
CA VAL A 369 12.77 3.07 -3.32
C VAL A 369 11.43 3.65 -2.83
N ARG A 370 11.47 4.79 -2.14
CA ARG A 370 10.25 5.48 -1.70
C ARG A 370 9.36 5.90 -2.88
N ALA A 371 9.97 6.47 -3.92
CA ALA A 371 9.25 6.89 -5.12
C ALA A 371 8.59 5.68 -5.81
N ARG A 372 9.28 4.55 -5.86
CA ARG A 372 8.76 3.30 -6.41
C ARG A 372 7.52 2.82 -5.65
N HIS A 373 7.56 2.82 -4.32
CA HIS A 373 6.41 2.44 -3.49
C HIS A 373 5.20 3.36 -3.73
N PHE A 374 5.42 4.68 -3.85
CA PHE A 374 4.32 5.60 -4.17
C PHE A 374 3.71 5.34 -5.56
N LEU A 375 4.52 5.00 -6.56
CA LEU A 375 4.01 4.63 -7.88
C LEU A 375 3.19 3.34 -7.86
N GLU A 376 3.61 2.35 -7.07
CA GLU A 376 2.92 1.07 -6.90
C GLU A 376 1.57 1.23 -6.18
N GLU A 377 1.46 2.21 -5.25
CA GLU A 377 0.25 2.45 -4.46
C GLU A 377 -0.67 3.55 -5.03
N ALA A 378 -0.23 4.31 -6.04
CA ALA A 378 -0.95 5.46 -6.56
C ALA A 378 -2.32 5.10 -7.13
N ASP A 379 -3.31 5.95 -6.87
CA ASP A 379 -4.62 5.94 -7.54
C ASP A 379 -4.60 6.77 -8.83
N LEU A 380 -3.83 7.87 -8.83
CA LEU A 380 -3.53 8.69 -10.00
C LEU A 380 -2.01 8.87 -10.12
N ILE A 381 -1.46 8.54 -11.29
CA ILE A 381 -0.11 8.94 -11.70
C ILE A 381 -0.24 9.98 -12.80
N LEU A 382 0.09 11.23 -12.47
CA LEU A 382 0.16 12.34 -13.42
C LEU A 382 1.64 12.63 -13.73
N TYR A 383 2.12 12.25 -14.92
CA TYR A 383 3.54 12.33 -15.27
C TYR A 383 3.82 13.34 -16.40
N ALA A 384 5.01 13.92 -16.41
CA ALA A 384 5.48 14.83 -17.45
C ALA A 384 5.89 14.06 -18.72
N GLY A 385 4.93 13.69 -19.56
CA GLY A 385 5.03 12.68 -20.60
C GLY A 385 6.07 12.88 -21.70
N SER A 386 6.68 14.07 -21.82
CA SER A 386 7.78 14.32 -22.77
C SER A 386 9.17 14.11 -22.16
N LEU A 387 9.26 13.99 -20.82
CA LEU A 387 10.51 13.99 -20.06
C LEU A 387 10.65 12.81 -19.09
N VAL A 388 9.60 12.01 -18.96
CA VAL A 388 9.55 10.84 -18.06
C VAL A 388 9.23 9.60 -18.88
N PRO A 389 10.07 8.55 -18.83
CA PRO A 389 9.80 7.29 -19.52
C PRO A 389 8.51 6.65 -19.01
N ARG A 390 7.69 6.13 -19.94
CA ARG A 390 6.43 5.48 -19.60
C ARG A 390 6.65 4.19 -18.77
N GLU A 391 7.77 3.54 -18.97
CA GLU A 391 8.18 2.33 -18.24
C GLU A 391 8.13 2.50 -16.71
N LEU A 392 8.37 3.72 -16.21
CA LEU A 392 8.23 4.03 -14.77
C LEU A 392 6.80 3.86 -14.25
N THR A 393 5.79 3.94 -15.11
CA THR A 393 4.37 3.79 -14.72
C THR A 393 3.86 2.36 -14.81
N GLU A 394 4.65 1.42 -15.32
CA GLU A 394 4.25 0.01 -15.49
C GLU A 394 4.11 -0.75 -14.17
N CYS A 395 4.70 -0.23 -13.10
CA CYS A 395 4.56 -0.79 -11.75
C CYS A 395 3.26 -0.41 -11.04
N ALA A 396 2.45 0.45 -11.65
CA ALA A 396 1.20 0.90 -11.04
C ALA A 396 0.25 -0.27 -10.78
N LYS A 397 -0.50 -0.17 -9.66
CA LYS A 397 -1.53 -1.17 -9.32
C LYS A 397 -2.63 -1.24 -10.39
N ALA A 398 -3.30 -2.37 -10.47
CA ALA A 398 -4.52 -2.50 -11.28
C ALA A 398 -5.55 -1.45 -10.83
N GLY A 399 -6.24 -0.81 -11.78
CA GLY A 399 -7.21 0.27 -11.47
C GLY A 399 -6.59 1.66 -11.28
N ALA A 400 -5.26 1.82 -11.24
CA ALA A 400 -4.65 3.13 -11.22
C ALA A 400 -4.90 3.91 -12.51
N THR A 401 -5.21 5.20 -12.38
CA THR A 401 -5.34 6.10 -13.52
C THR A 401 -3.98 6.69 -13.86
N ILE A 402 -3.50 6.46 -15.09
CA ILE A 402 -2.23 7.00 -15.58
C ILE A 402 -2.51 8.05 -16.64
N ARG A 403 -2.02 9.29 -16.44
CA ARG A 403 -2.22 10.42 -17.34
C ARG A 403 -0.92 11.17 -17.61
N SER A 404 -0.70 11.52 -18.88
CA SER A 404 0.37 12.44 -19.28
C SER A 404 -0.11 13.89 -19.14
N SER A 405 0.69 14.74 -18.52
CA SER A 405 0.42 16.18 -18.41
C SER A 405 0.96 17.01 -19.59
N ALA A 406 1.53 16.37 -20.62
CA ALA A 406 2.22 17.08 -21.71
C ALA A 406 1.31 18.06 -22.51
N SER A 407 0.01 17.79 -22.59
CA SER A 407 -0.98 18.62 -23.28
C SER A 407 -1.91 19.40 -22.34
N MET A 408 -1.70 19.32 -21.02
CA MET A 408 -2.59 19.92 -20.01
C MET A 408 -2.08 21.28 -19.55
N THR A 409 -3.00 22.22 -19.35
CA THR A 409 -2.71 23.48 -18.64
C THR A 409 -2.48 23.20 -17.16
N LEU A 410 -1.99 24.19 -16.41
CA LEU A 410 -1.79 24.06 -14.96
C LEU A 410 -3.13 23.84 -14.23
N GLU A 411 -4.17 24.56 -14.64
CA GLU A 411 -5.52 24.47 -14.08
C GLU A 411 -6.14 23.10 -14.33
N GLU A 412 -5.95 22.52 -15.51
CA GLU A 412 -6.43 21.17 -15.85
C GLU A 412 -5.71 20.10 -15.02
N GLN A 413 -4.38 20.24 -14.84
CA GLN A 413 -3.60 19.35 -13.97
C GLN A 413 -4.07 19.44 -12.53
N PHE A 414 -4.28 20.65 -12.01
CA PHE A 414 -4.77 20.86 -10.66
C PHE A 414 -6.18 20.30 -10.48
N ALA A 415 -7.10 20.56 -11.39
CA ALA A 415 -8.47 20.03 -11.32
C ALA A 415 -8.50 18.50 -11.25
N LEU A 416 -7.67 17.84 -12.08
CA LEU A 416 -7.56 16.39 -12.07
C LEU A 416 -6.98 15.88 -10.74
N MET A 417 -5.89 16.46 -10.24
CA MET A 417 -5.30 16.06 -8.96
C MET A 417 -6.26 16.29 -7.80
N LYS A 418 -7.01 17.41 -7.81
CA LYS A 418 -8.00 17.74 -6.79
C LYS A 418 -9.17 16.75 -6.79
N GLU A 419 -9.64 16.32 -7.95
CA GLU A 419 -10.72 15.33 -8.07
C GLU A 419 -10.36 14.03 -7.32
N PHE A 420 -9.15 13.50 -7.53
CA PHE A 420 -8.67 12.30 -6.83
C PHE A 420 -8.42 12.56 -5.35
N TYR A 421 -7.82 13.70 -5.02
CA TYR A 421 -7.58 14.09 -3.63
C TYR A 421 -8.87 14.17 -2.81
N ASP A 422 -9.93 14.80 -3.34
CA ASP A 422 -11.22 14.96 -2.66
C ASP A 422 -11.94 13.61 -2.43
N ARG A 423 -11.56 12.57 -3.19
CA ARG A 423 -12.02 11.18 -2.99
C ARG A 423 -11.16 10.41 -1.97
N GLY A 424 -10.24 11.07 -1.28
CA GLY A 424 -9.35 10.42 -0.32
C GLY A 424 -8.30 9.52 -0.95
N GLN A 425 -7.89 9.81 -2.18
CA GLN A 425 -6.99 8.99 -2.98
C GLN A 425 -5.54 9.50 -2.96
N LEU A 426 -4.60 8.60 -3.29
CA LEU A 426 -3.19 8.92 -3.43
C LEU A 426 -2.90 9.40 -4.86
N VAL A 427 -2.46 10.64 -4.98
CA VAL A 427 -2.04 11.27 -6.24
C VAL A 427 -0.52 11.32 -6.28
N VAL A 428 0.09 10.71 -7.28
CA VAL A 428 1.52 10.86 -7.57
C VAL A 428 1.70 11.81 -8.74
N ARG A 429 2.34 12.97 -8.46
CA ARG A 429 2.79 13.92 -9.48
C ARG A 429 4.26 13.62 -9.82
N LEU A 430 4.48 12.93 -10.93
CA LEU A 430 5.81 12.42 -11.33
C LEU A 430 6.54 13.43 -12.24
N HIS A 431 7.64 13.98 -11.75
CA HIS A 431 8.50 14.95 -12.43
C HIS A 431 9.82 14.30 -12.87
N THR A 432 10.39 14.80 -13.97
CA THR A 432 11.74 14.37 -14.41
C THR A 432 12.81 14.80 -13.41
N GLY A 433 13.84 14.00 -13.24
CA GLY A 433 14.97 14.29 -12.35
C GLY A 433 14.54 14.44 -10.91
N ASP A 434 14.84 15.61 -10.33
CA ASP A 434 14.40 16.05 -9.01
C ASP A 434 13.37 17.18 -9.16
N PRO A 435 12.20 17.11 -8.50
CA PRO A 435 11.15 18.12 -8.63
C PRO A 435 11.57 19.52 -8.20
N CYS A 436 12.49 19.63 -7.25
CA CYS A 436 12.96 20.90 -6.70
C CYS A 436 14.00 21.59 -7.60
N ILE A 437 14.48 20.94 -8.67
CA ILE A 437 15.46 21.48 -9.60
C ILE A 437 14.80 21.68 -10.97
N TYR A 438 14.36 22.89 -11.26
CA TYR A 438 13.65 23.29 -12.49
C TYR A 438 12.37 22.51 -12.78
N GLY A 439 11.73 21.92 -11.75
CA GLY A 439 10.52 21.12 -11.90
C GLY A 439 9.22 21.91 -12.03
N ALA A 440 9.24 23.24 -11.89
CA ALA A 440 8.06 24.12 -11.95
C ALA A 440 6.92 23.65 -11.00
N ILE A 441 7.27 23.27 -9.77
CA ILE A 441 6.31 22.78 -8.77
C ILE A 441 5.76 23.88 -7.86
N GLN A 442 6.35 25.09 -7.89
CA GLN A 442 5.98 26.16 -6.98
C GLN A 442 4.51 26.58 -7.13
N GLU A 443 4.04 26.70 -8.38
CA GLU A 443 2.65 27.04 -8.65
C GLU A 443 1.70 25.94 -8.20
N GLN A 444 2.08 24.68 -8.36
CA GLN A 444 1.29 23.53 -7.91
C GLN A 444 1.17 23.52 -6.39
N MET A 445 2.28 23.70 -5.66
CA MET A 445 2.29 23.80 -4.21
C MET A 445 1.43 24.96 -3.72
N ASN A 446 1.47 26.10 -4.40
CA ASN A 446 0.62 27.24 -4.04
C ASN A 446 -0.88 26.91 -4.15
N PHE A 447 -1.31 26.15 -5.16
CA PHE A 447 -2.68 25.65 -5.22
C PHE A 447 -2.99 24.70 -4.08
N PHE A 448 -2.08 23.77 -3.76
CA PHE A 448 -2.30 22.82 -2.66
C PHE A 448 -2.45 23.55 -1.32
N ASP A 449 -1.61 24.54 -1.05
CA ASP A 449 -1.68 25.37 0.16
C ASP A 449 -3.00 26.16 0.23
N GLN A 450 -3.45 26.76 -0.87
CA GLN A 450 -4.71 27.52 -0.95
C GLN A 450 -5.94 26.66 -0.62
N TYR A 451 -5.91 25.39 -0.99
CA TYR A 451 -7.02 24.46 -0.76
C TYR A 451 -6.82 23.55 0.47
N GLY A 452 -5.75 23.80 1.26
CA GLY A 452 -5.45 23.01 2.46
C GLY A 452 -5.18 21.53 2.18
N MET A 453 -4.62 21.23 0.99
CA MET A 453 -4.34 19.86 0.58
C MET A 453 -3.01 19.38 1.18
N HIS A 454 -3.00 18.16 1.68
CA HIS A 454 -1.78 17.53 2.18
C HIS A 454 -0.90 17.05 1.04
N TYR A 455 0.35 17.49 1.02
CA TYR A 455 1.33 17.04 0.04
C TYR A 455 2.72 16.88 0.66
N HIS A 456 3.54 16.08 -0.02
CA HIS A 456 4.94 15.87 0.32
C HIS A 456 5.78 15.77 -0.95
N ILE A 457 7.10 15.94 -0.85
CA ILE A 457 8.03 15.83 -1.96
C ILE A 457 9.00 14.69 -1.69
N THR A 458 9.01 13.70 -2.58
CA THR A 458 10.03 12.66 -2.62
C THR A 458 11.10 13.06 -3.64
N PRO A 459 12.35 13.32 -3.21
CA PRO A 459 13.42 13.74 -4.10
C PRO A 459 13.79 12.65 -5.11
N GLY A 460 14.36 13.08 -6.24
CA GLY A 460 14.89 12.20 -7.27
C GLY A 460 16.35 12.50 -7.60
N ILE A 461 16.97 11.65 -8.44
CA ILE A 461 18.30 11.87 -8.97
C ILE A 461 18.21 12.86 -10.13
N SER A 462 18.80 14.04 -9.95
CA SER A 462 18.82 15.06 -11.00
C SER A 462 19.81 14.70 -12.14
N SER A 463 19.56 15.23 -13.33
CA SER A 463 20.38 15.00 -14.52
C SER A 463 21.84 15.44 -14.35
N PHE A 464 22.15 16.42 -13.50
CA PHE A 464 23.55 16.80 -13.26
C PHE A 464 24.33 15.71 -12.52
N GLN A 465 23.68 14.97 -11.61
CA GLN A 465 24.29 13.82 -10.92
C GLN A 465 24.50 12.66 -11.89
N ALA A 466 23.51 12.40 -12.75
CA ALA A 466 23.64 11.40 -13.81
C ALA A 466 24.77 11.78 -14.80
N ALA A 467 24.90 13.08 -15.14
CA ALA A 467 26.02 13.55 -15.96
C ALA A 467 27.37 13.30 -15.29
N ALA A 468 27.52 13.58 -14.01
CA ALA A 468 28.74 13.29 -13.26
C ALA A 468 29.11 11.81 -13.32
N ALA A 469 28.12 10.92 -13.12
CA ALA A 469 28.30 9.47 -13.19
C ALA A 469 28.68 9.02 -14.62
N ALA A 470 27.95 9.45 -15.63
CA ALA A 470 28.18 9.09 -17.02
C ALA A 470 29.52 9.63 -17.57
N LEU A 471 29.93 10.80 -17.10
CA LEU A 471 31.26 11.36 -17.39
C LEU A 471 32.36 10.73 -16.54
N GLN A 472 32.02 9.90 -15.54
CA GLN A 472 32.95 9.33 -14.57
C GLN A 472 33.81 10.44 -13.91
N SER A 473 33.21 11.55 -13.59
CA SER A 473 33.86 12.77 -13.10
C SER A 473 33.28 13.21 -11.77
N GLN A 474 34.15 13.47 -10.79
CA GLN A 474 33.78 14.23 -9.62
C GLN A 474 33.82 15.72 -9.97
N PHE A 475 32.69 16.44 -9.83
CA PHE A 475 32.58 17.84 -10.26
C PHE A 475 33.28 18.86 -9.34
N THR A 476 34.07 18.38 -8.41
CA THR A 476 34.96 19.18 -7.56
C THR A 476 36.39 18.65 -7.62
N ILE A 477 37.36 19.57 -7.69
CA ILE A 477 38.77 19.24 -7.66
C ILE A 477 39.39 19.92 -6.43
N PRO A 478 40.02 19.18 -5.48
CA PRO A 478 40.67 19.79 -4.34
C PRO A 478 41.65 20.90 -4.75
N GLU A 479 41.56 22.05 -4.07
CA GLU A 479 42.40 23.24 -4.26
C GLU A 479 42.23 23.97 -5.61
N ARG A 480 41.40 23.48 -6.54
CA ARG A 480 41.17 24.08 -7.86
C ARG A 480 39.72 24.51 -8.08
N VAL A 481 38.78 23.58 -7.95
CA VAL A 481 37.35 23.83 -8.18
C VAL A 481 36.56 23.18 -7.05
N GLN A 482 35.89 23.97 -6.19
CA GLN A 482 35.12 23.49 -5.04
C GLN A 482 33.62 23.78 -5.18
N THR A 483 33.22 24.52 -6.23
CA THR A 483 31.86 24.97 -6.43
C THR A 483 31.25 24.33 -7.67
N ILE A 484 30.02 23.86 -7.55
CA ILE A 484 29.19 23.41 -8.65
C ILE A 484 28.04 24.40 -8.81
N ILE A 485 27.91 25.01 -9.98
CA ILE A 485 26.84 25.96 -10.30
C ILE A 485 25.79 25.22 -11.12
N LEU A 486 24.58 25.14 -10.60
CA LEU A 486 23.39 24.66 -11.31
C LEU A 486 22.66 25.89 -11.87
N THR A 487 22.60 26.03 -13.17
CA THR A 487 22.03 27.21 -13.82
C THR A 487 21.40 26.86 -15.16
N ARG A 488 20.86 27.86 -15.85
CA ARG A 488 20.39 27.79 -17.25
C ARG A 488 20.85 29.01 -18.05
N GLY A 489 20.84 28.90 -19.34
CA GLY A 489 20.98 30.06 -20.23
C GLY A 489 19.68 30.89 -20.29
N GLU A 490 19.78 32.12 -20.69
CA GLU A 490 18.63 32.97 -20.96
C GLU A 490 17.94 32.50 -22.24
N GLY A 491 16.71 32.03 -22.12
CA GLY A 491 15.89 31.55 -23.23
C GLY A 491 14.59 32.34 -23.35
N ARG A 492 13.46 31.67 -23.49
CA ARG A 492 12.13 32.31 -23.54
C ARG A 492 11.76 33.04 -22.25
N THR A 493 12.30 32.60 -21.12
CA THR A 493 12.14 33.24 -19.83
C THR A 493 13.43 33.98 -19.47
N PRO A 494 13.36 35.24 -19.02
CA PRO A 494 14.54 36.06 -18.70
C PRO A 494 15.31 35.46 -17.50
N MET A 495 16.59 35.79 -17.43
CA MET A 495 17.44 35.55 -16.27
C MET A 495 17.52 36.82 -15.41
N PRO A 496 17.57 36.68 -14.08
CA PRO A 496 17.88 37.83 -13.23
C PRO A 496 19.23 38.44 -13.59
N GLU A 497 19.33 39.76 -13.57
CA GLU A 497 20.57 40.46 -13.94
C GLU A 497 21.81 39.98 -13.17
N LYS A 498 21.64 39.62 -11.91
CA LYS A 498 22.73 39.12 -11.03
C LYS A 498 23.15 37.68 -11.34
N GLU A 499 22.33 36.96 -12.09
CA GLU A 499 22.52 35.52 -12.38
C GLU A 499 22.78 35.26 -13.86
N LYS A 500 23.08 36.32 -14.64
CA LYS A 500 23.49 36.14 -16.03
C LYS A 500 24.68 35.20 -16.13
N LEU A 501 24.66 34.35 -17.16
CA LEU A 501 25.66 33.31 -17.32
C LEU A 501 27.08 33.88 -17.41
N SER A 502 27.25 35.02 -18.06
CA SER A 502 28.55 35.73 -18.11
C SER A 502 29.06 36.16 -16.71
N LEU A 503 28.17 36.56 -15.80
CA LEU A 503 28.56 36.89 -14.45
C LEU A 503 28.96 35.65 -13.61
N LEU A 504 28.18 34.57 -13.74
CA LEU A 504 28.48 33.29 -13.06
C LEU A 504 29.78 32.67 -13.59
N ALA A 505 30.09 32.87 -14.87
CA ALA A 505 31.30 32.37 -15.54
C ALA A 505 32.61 32.91 -14.93
N ARG A 506 32.57 34.07 -14.25
CA ARG A 506 33.76 34.66 -13.59
C ARG A 506 34.44 33.74 -12.57
N SER A 507 33.69 32.87 -11.95
CA SER A 507 34.23 31.92 -10.95
C SER A 507 35.01 30.77 -11.56
N GLN A 508 34.84 30.51 -12.87
CA GLN A 508 35.39 29.36 -13.60
C GLN A 508 35.13 28.01 -12.87
N SER A 509 34.00 27.95 -12.15
CA SER A 509 33.55 26.76 -11.41
C SER A 509 33.04 25.67 -12.38
N THR A 510 32.80 24.49 -11.89
CA THR A 510 32.05 23.49 -12.68
C THR A 510 30.61 23.97 -12.84
N MET A 511 30.14 24.13 -14.08
CA MET A 511 28.76 24.51 -14.37
C MET A 511 27.98 23.36 -14.98
N CYS A 512 26.77 23.13 -14.48
CA CYS A 512 25.77 22.25 -15.05
C CYS A 512 24.61 23.12 -15.55
N ILE A 513 24.47 23.22 -16.88
CA ILE A 513 23.56 24.17 -17.54
C ILE A 513 22.36 23.41 -18.09
N PHE A 514 21.19 23.63 -17.46
CA PHE A 514 19.92 23.02 -17.78
C PHE A 514 19.20 23.78 -18.91
N LEU A 515 18.29 23.12 -19.63
CA LEU A 515 17.29 23.72 -20.55
C LEU A 515 17.89 24.66 -21.62
N SER A 516 19.15 24.49 -22.00
CA SER A 516 19.88 25.49 -22.76
C SER A 516 20.41 25.03 -24.13
N ALA A 517 20.08 23.81 -24.56
CA ALA A 517 20.51 23.32 -25.89
C ALA A 517 19.99 24.20 -27.02
N GLY A 518 18.76 24.71 -26.93
CA GLY A 518 18.17 25.60 -27.96
C GLY A 518 18.75 27.01 -28.02
N VAL A 519 19.60 27.41 -27.06
CA VAL A 519 20.26 28.71 -26.97
C VAL A 519 21.78 28.58 -26.83
N VAL A 520 22.32 27.48 -27.28
CA VAL A 520 23.72 27.08 -27.04
C VAL A 520 24.73 28.09 -27.63
N ASP A 521 24.42 28.75 -28.75
CA ASP A 521 25.30 29.78 -29.35
C ASP A 521 25.46 30.98 -28.42
N GLN A 522 24.40 31.38 -27.71
CA GLN A 522 24.47 32.41 -26.69
C GLN A 522 25.24 31.92 -25.46
N VAL A 523 24.93 30.71 -24.98
CA VAL A 523 25.61 30.09 -23.84
C VAL A 523 27.12 30.06 -24.07
N GLN A 524 27.56 29.62 -25.25
CA GLN A 524 28.99 29.57 -25.58
C GLN A 524 29.61 30.96 -25.55
N ARG A 525 28.99 31.98 -26.16
CA ARG A 525 29.49 33.36 -26.16
C ARG A 525 29.65 33.90 -24.74
N GLU A 526 28.64 33.79 -23.91
CA GLU A 526 28.67 34.28 -22.52
C GLU A 526 29.72 33.59 -21.67
N LEU A 527 29.93 32.29 -21.86
CA LEU A 527 30.96 31.54 -21.13
C LEU A 527 32.36 31.93 -21.56
N LEU A 528 32.60 32.13 -22.86
CA LEU A 528 33.89 32.54 -23.41
C LEU A 528 34.37 33.92 -22.94
N GLU A 529 33.51 34.75 -22.31
CA GLU A 529 33.92 36.01 -21.71
C GLU A 529 34.90 35.76 -20.53
N HIS A 530 34.85 34.60 -19.87
CA HIS A 530 35.64 34.33 -18.67
C HIS A 530 36.32 32.97 -18.64
N TYR A 531 35.75 31.93 -19.29
CA TYR A 531 36.41 30.63 -19.39
C TYR A 531 37.40 30.62 -20.57
N PRO A 532 38.55 29.98 -20.44
CA PRO A 532 39.42 29.69 -21.56
C PRO A 532 38.71 28.94 -22.70
N PRO A 533 38.99 29.22 -23.98
CA PRO A 533 38.38 28.51 -25.10
C PRO A 533 38.61 27.00 -25.06
N THR A 534 39.70 26.55 -24.42
CA THR A 534 40.11 25.15 -24.27
C THR A 534 39.46 24.46 -23.06
N THR A 535 38.65 25.15 -22.28
CA THR A 535 37.95 24.56 -21.12
C THR A 535 37.15 23.34 -21.54
N PRO A 536 37.28 22.21 -20.87
CA PRO A 536 36.51 20.99 -21.17
C PRO A 536 35.01 21.23 -21.07
N VAL A 537 34.26 20.68 -22.04
CA VAL A 537 32.80 20.67 -22.05
C VAL A 537 32.26 19.28 -22.38
N ALA A 538 31.08 19.00 -21.91
CA ALA A 538 30.33 17.82 -22.33
C ALA A 538 28.86 18.20 -22.56
N ALA A 539 28.30 17.74 -23.69
CA ALA A 539 26.87 17.77 -23.99
C ALA A 539 26.33 16.34 -23.82
N CYS A 540 25.55 16.13 -22.78
CA CYS A 540 25.02 14.82 -22.39
C CYS A 540 23.52 14.79 -22.74
N TYR A 541 23.19 14.02 -23.76
CA TYR A 541 21.83 13.89 -24.27
C TYR A 541 21.20 12.60 -23.78
N HIS A 542 19.93 12.67 -23.32
CA HIS A 542 19.15 11.54 -22.84
C HIS A 542 19.92 10.67 -21.82
N LEU A 543 20.52 11.31 -20.81
CA LEU A 543 21.26 10.62 -19.76
C LEU A 543 20.45 9.46 -19.16
N THR A 544 21.03 8.30 -19.13
CA THR A 544 20.48 7.02 -18.64
C THR A 544 19.33 6.42 -19.46
N TRP A 545 18.89 7.08 -20.54
CA TRP A 545 17.95 6.50 -21.49
C TRP A 545 18.65 5.51 -22.44
N LYS A 546 17.86 4.66 -23.12
CA LYS A 546 18.39 3.67 -24.09
C LYS A 546 19.16 4.29 -25.26
N ASP A 547 18.88 5.54 -25.58
CA ASP A 547 19.51 6.33 -26.64
C ASP A 547 20.44 7.42 -26.11
N GLU A 548 21.02 7.22 -24.92
CA GLU A 548 22.03 8.10 -24.34
C GLU A 548 23.17 8.37 -25.30
N ARG A 549 23.54 9.65 -25.44
CA ARG A 549 24.71 10.08 -26.21
C ARG A 549 25.47 11.17 -25.46
N ILE A 550 26.78 11.01 -25.39
CA ILE A 550 27.68 11.93 -24.69
C ILE A 550 28.73 12.45 -25.67
N PHE A 551 28.78 13.77 -25.83
CA PHE A 551 29.74 14.44 -26.68
C PHE A 551 30.67 15.29 -25.82
N ARG A 552 31.98 15.05 -25.92
CA ARG A 552 33.02 15.79 -25.20
C ARG A 552 33.77 16.69 -26.17
N GLY A 553 34.24 17.83 -25.69
CA GLY A 553 35.04 18.75 -26.49
C GLY A 553 35.55 19.93 -25.67
N GLN A 554 35.90 20.97 -26.36
CA GLN A 554 36.31 22.27 -25.77
C GLN A 554 35.21 23.28 -25.87
N LEU A 555 35.23 24.30 -24.99
CA LEU A 555 34.18 25.32 -24.92
C LEU A 555 34.00 26.07 -26.25
N GLN A 556 35.09 26.32 -26.99
CA GLN A 556 35.03 26.95 -28.31
C GLN A 556 34.20 26.15 -29.33
N ASP A 557 34.04 24.85 -29.14
CA ASP A 557 33.32 23.95 -30.05
C ASP A 557 31.91 23.58 -29.54
N LEU A 558 31.49 24.06 -28.38
CA LEU A 558 30.25 23.65 -27.72
C LEU A 558 29.00 23.83 -28.62
N ALA A 559 28.84 25.02 -29.25
CA ALA A 559 27.70 25.28 -30.12
C ALA A 559 27.71 24.35 -31.34
N LYS A 560 28.89 24.10 -31.93
CA LYS A 560 29.06 23.19 -33.05
C LYS A 560 28.64 21.75 -32.62
N ILE A 561 29.12 21.28 -31.48
CA ILE A 561 28.79 19.96 -30.95
C ILE A 561 27.28 19.79 -30.81
N VAL A 562 26.58 20.73 -30.19
CA VAL A 562 25.15 20.65 -29.94
C VAL A 562 24.33 20.73 -31.22
N ASN A 563 24.67 21.70 -32.14
CA ASN A 563 23.92 21.94 -33.37
C ASN A 563 24.11 20.81 -34.39
N GLU A 564 25.35 20.38 -34.66
CA GLU A 564 25.64 19.30 -35.63
C GLU A 564 25.06 17.96 -35.24
N ASN A 565 24.95 17.67 -33.93
CA ASN A 565 24.38 16.44 -33.42
C ASN A 565 22.87 16.55 -33.13
N HIS A 566 22.25 17.69 -33.48
CA HIS A 566 20.82 17.96 -33.32
C HIS A 566 20.32 17.70 -31.89
N LEU A 567 21.12 18.09 -30.86
CA LEU A 567 20.77 17.90 -29.48
C LEU A 567 19.69 18.93 -29.07
N THR A 568 18.62 18.45 -28.48
CA THR A 568 17.44 19.29 -28.19
C THR A 568 17.05 19.16 -26.69
N LEU A 569 15.78 18.97 -26.41
CA LEU A 569 15.27 18.71 -25.05
C LEU A 569 16.06 17.59 -24.37
N THR A 570 16.14 17.62 -23.03
CA THR A 570 16.87 16.62 -22.23
C THR A 570 18.39 16.57 -22.46
N THR A 571 18.99 17.68 -22.88
CA THR A 571 20.44 17.84 -22.97
C THR A 571 20.98 18.56 -21.74
N MET A 572 21.89 17.93 -20.99
CA MET A 572 22.66 18.54 -19.92
C MET A 572 24.00 19.01 -20.47
N ILE A 573 24.29 20.30 -20.35
CA ILE A 573 25.60 20.86 -20.70
C ILE A 573 26.43 20.98 -19.42
N VAL A 574 27.62 20.39 -19.43
CA VAL A 574 28.60 20.50 -18.33
C VAL A 574 29.83 21.23 -18.83
N VAL A 575 30.32 22.18 -18.05
CA VAL A 575 31.51 22.99 -18.39
C VAL A 575 32.44 23.05 -17.19
N GLY A 576 33.73 22.87 -17.39
CA GLY A 576 34.74 23.07 -16.36
C GLY A 576 35.84 22.01 -16.33
N ASP A 577 36.93 22.35 -15.66
CA ASP A 577 38.14 21.53 -15.52
C ASP A 577 37.91 20.20 -14.80
N ALA A 578 36.76 20.03 -14.14
CA ALA A 578 36.43 18.78 -13.44
C ALA A 578 36.06 17.64 -14.38
N ILE A 579 35.71 17.93 -15.65
CA ILE A 579 35.43 16.90 -16.64
C ILE A 579 36.73 16.14 -16.94
N ASP A 580 36.65 14.79 -16.80
CA ASP A 580 37.77 13.87 -17.06
C ASP A 580 39.00 14.09 -16.16
N ASN A 581 38.94 14.92 -15.13
CA ASN A 581 40.07 15.13 -14.23
C ASN A 581 40.32 13.90 -13.36
N ARG A 582 41.56 13.49 -13.30
CA ARG A 582 42.07 12.40 -12.42
C ARG A 582 43.20 12.86 -11.51
N GLU A 583 43.58 14.13 -11.64
CA GLU A 583 44.59 14.78 -10.81
C GLU A 583 43.91 15.49 -9.63
N GLY A 584 44.58 15.69 -8.55
CA GLY A 584 44.03 16.35 -7.37
C GLY A 584 43.62 15.34 -6.30
N LEU A 585 44.53 15.09 -5.40
CA LEU A 585 44.30 14.19 -4.27
C LEU A 585 43.63 14.94 -3.13
N SER A 586 42.55 14.40 -2.62
CA SER A 586 41.92 14.90 -1.39
C SER A 586 42.90 14.74 -0.22
N ARG A 587 43.12 15.82 0.52
CA ARG A 587 43.89 15.74 1.78
C ARG A 587 43.29 14.76 2.79
N LEU A 588 42.03 14.45 2.65
CA LEU A 588 41.32 13.48 3.49
C LEU A 588 42.00 12.09 3.53
N TYR A 589 42.64 11.70 2.43
CA TYR A 589 43.37 10.43 2.32
C TYR A 589 44.85 10.52 2.64
N SER A 590 45.36 11.74 2.94
CA SER A 590 46.77 11.89 3.31
C SER A 590 47.05 11.23 4.66
N HIS A 591 48.29 10.69 4.81
CA HIS A 591 48.71 10.07 6.08
C HIS A 591 48.71 11.07 7.27
N GLN A 592 48.75 12.37 7.00
CA GLN A 592 48.75 13.44 8.01
C GLN A 592 47.36 13.91 8.39
N PHE A 593 46.28 13.49 7.68
CA PHE A 593 44.93 13.94 7.95
C PHE A 593 44.30 13.11 9.09
N LYS A 594 44.04 13.77 10.20
CA LYS A 594 43.35 13.18 11.36
C LYS A 594 41.91 13.60 11.41
N HIS A 595 41.01 12.70 11.76
CA HIS A 595 39.59 12.95 11.99
C HIS A 595 39.05 12.02 13.09
N LEU A 596 37.79 12.18 13.45
CA LEU A 596 37.15 11.49 14.59
C LEU A 596 37.40 9.96 14.62
N PHE A 597 37.51 9.31 13.46
CA PHE A 597 37.69 7.86 13.30
C PHE A 597 39.12 7.46 12.86
N ARG A 598 40.00 8.42 12.53
CA ARG A 598 41.38 8.18 12.11
C ARG A 598 42.32 9.08 12.94
N LYS A 599 42.96 8.48 13.97
CA LYS A 599 43.88 9.15 14.93
C LYS A 599 45.23 9.44 14.30
#